data_f164e057bccc1f3e0601eedbac2f4435
#
_entry.id   f164e057bccc1f3e0601eedbac2f4435
#
_cell.length_a   1.000
_cell.length_b   1.000
_cell.length_c   1.000
_cell.angle_alpha   90.00
_cell.angle_beta   90.00
_cell.angle_gamma   90.00
#
_symmetry.space_group_name_H-M   'P 1'
#
loop_
_entity.id
_entity.type
_entity.pdbx_description
1 polymer ?
#
loop_
_entity_poly.entity_id
_entity_poly.type
_entity_poly.pdbx_seq_one_letter_code
_entity_poly.pdbx_strand_id
1 'polypeptide(L)'
;MKQVRQIVWSLVLLLMVVFASGLTKTIQAAEVSSFTQTASLTKDGKTLTNGSKVLTNEKLSASVYLTFPDSQAIQAGDSLTLSLPRELALYTALEFDVLEAGQLNGQTVGKAVVDTVKKTVTVTFNDYFVSHPLNKRVALHFDVKVDSEVVTKTSPIQFKLGNTDFSLNYEKTDGEAGDYEMKYGYQDKSDPTIIKWRIILNARQDMLRGMVIKDQFGDGLTLVEGSLRAVRFALVEGGIKNEAHILSLPVLDNFTKKAVFDKNANGQVTGFTINFGDNYNWPMYIEYSTKVAPGTKVGDIVHNTLTWKATNFPEPRSLTRELRLESGSGEGLGEKEQMPPTPSTSSSSSSSSSSSSSSSSSSSSSSSSSSSSNSSSSSSTSSSSSYHSSSSLSRSSSSSSSSASSVKEEAVAKPVKKKILPSTGEKMTPLIYGMGLLGCALGLVIFRSKKQS
;
A
#
# COMPACT_ATOMS: atom_id res chain seq x y z
N MET A 1 26.51 -64.96 29.09
CA MET A 1 26.67 -64.54 27.68
C MET A 1 25.45 -63.79 27.10
N LYS A 2 24.21 -64.15 27.36
CA LYS A 2 23.01 -63.45 26.84
C LYS A 2 22.89 -62.00 27.35
N GLN A 3 23.15 -61.72 28.61
CA GLN A 3 23.05 -60.38 29.20
C GLN A 3 24.10 -59.38 28.66
N VAL A 4 25.34 -59.88 28.47
CA VAL A 4 26.40 -58.99 27.88
C VAL A 4 26.07 -58.58 26.43
N ARG A 5 25.44 -59.50 25.69
CA ARG A 5 25.02 -59.24 24.32
C ARG A 5 23.88 -58.21 24.24
N GLN A 6 22.95 -58.22 25.21
CA GLN A 6 21.88 -57.20 25.30
C GLN A 6 22.42 -55.84 25.68
N ILE A 7 23.37 -55.74 26.59
CA ILE A 7 24.02 -54.48 26.99
C ILE A 7 24.78 -53.88 25.83
N VAL A 8 25.53 -54.68 25.05
CA VAL A 8 26.26 -54.21 23.87
C VAL A 8 25.30 -53.68 22.79
N TRP A 9 24.19 -54.40 22.53
CA TRP A 9 23.19 -53.93 21.55
C TRP A 9 22.48 -52.67 22.01
N SER A 10 22.17 -52.48 23.30
CA SER A 10 21.61 -51.26 23.87
C SER A 10 22.59 -50.07 23.74
N LEU A 11 23.89 -50.31 23.95
CA LEU A 11 24.90 -49.28 23.81
C LEU A 11 25.11 -48.85 22.33
N VAL A 12 25.06 -49.81 21.41
CA VAL A 12 25.14 -49.52 19.95
C VAL A 12 23.90 -48.74 19.49
N LEU A 13 22.70 -49.09 19.99
CA LEU A 13 21.45 -48.40 19.69
C LEU A 13 21.46 -46.96 20.26
N LEU A 14 21.96 -46.80 21.49
CA LEU A 14 22.14 -45.48 22.10
C LEU A 14 23.13 -44.63 21.34
N LEU A 15 24.25 -45.21 20.89
CA LEU A 15 25.24 -44.51 20.07
C LEU A 15 24.69 -44.12 18.71
N MET A 16 23.87 -44.96 18.05
CA MET A 16 23.19 -44.61 16.79
C MET A 16 22.15 -43.49 16.99
N VAL A 17 21.44 -43.45 18.09
CA VAL A 17 20.48 -42.37 18.39
C VAL A 17 21.23 -41.06 18.64
N VAL A 18 22.36 -41.09 19.33
CA VAL A 18 23.20 -39.90 19.56
C VAL A 18 23.85 -39.41 18.25
N PHE A 19 24.27 -40.31 17.36
CA PHE A 19 24.77 -39.94 16.03
C PHE A 19 23.65 -39.38 15.11
N ALA A 20 22.44 -39.94 15.17
CA ALA A 20 21.32 -39.44 14.37
C ALA A 20 20.82 -38.09 14.88
N SER A 21 20.90 -37.78 16.18
CA SER A 21 20.54 -36.47 16.72
C SER A 21 21.61 -35.40 16.53
N GLY A 22 22.86 -35.78 16.21
CA GLY A 22 23.97 -34.82 15.96
C GLY A 22 24.08 -34.28 14.56
N LEU A 23 23.26 -34.78 13.60
CA LEU A 23 23.39 -34.40 12.17
C LEU A 23 22.30 -33.48 11.63
N THR A 24 21.31 -33.12 12.43
CA THR A 24 20.39 -32.04 12.03
C THR A 24 21.08 -30.72 12.36
N LYS A 25 21.87 -30.19 11.40
CA LYS A 25 22.13 -28.76 11.36
C LYS A 25 20.76 -28.08 11.20
N THR A 26 20.21 -27.58 12.28
CA THR A 26 19.13 -26.59 12.20
C THR A 26 19.75 -25.41 11.44
N ILE A 27 19.41 -25.26 10.17
CA ILE A 27 19.72 -24.04 9.42
C ILE A 27 18.87 -22.97 10.12
N GLN A 28 19.51 -22.18 10.94
CA GLN A 28 18.87 -21.04 11.58
C GLN A 28 18.77 -19.96 10.49
N ALA A 29 17.53 -19.51 10.23
CA ALA A 29 17.28 -18.39 9.34
C ALA A 29 18.15 -17.20 9.73
N ALA A 30 18.86 -16.63 8.78
CA ALA A 30 19.77 -15.50 9.00
C ALA A 30 19.23 -14.23 8.31
N GLU A 31 19.64 -13.09 8.82
CA GLU A 31 19.39 -11.83 8.11
C GLU A 31 20.49 -11.60 7.06
N VAL A 32 20.05 -11.42 5.80
CA VAL A 32 20.95 -11.12 4.69
C VAL A 32 21.36 -9.66 4.78
N SER A 33 22.63 -9.39 5.06
CA SER A 33 23.14 -8.05 5.33
C SER A 33 24.11 -7.53 4.26
N SER A 34 24.65 -8.40 3.40
CA SER A 34 25.60 -8.00 2.36
C SER A 34 24.89 -7.83 1.02
N PHE A 35 24.58 -6.60 0.67
CA PHE A 35 23.95 -6.22 -0.61
C PHE A 35 24.19 -4.75 -0.93
N THR A 36 24.05 -4.39 -2.20
CA THR A 36 23.90 -2.99 -2.63
C THR A 36 22.45 -2.71 -2.95
N GLN A 37 22.02 -1.48 -2.69
CA GLN A 37 20.64 -1.07 -2.87
C GLN A 37 20.56 0.25 -3.62
N THR A 38 19.72 0.31 -4.65
CA THR A 38 19.31 1.56 -5.30
C THR A 38 17.78 1.64 -5.31
N ALA A 39 17.23 2.85 -5.44
CA ALA A 39 15.80 3.05 -5.46
C ALA A 39 15.39 4.11 -6.49
N SER A 40 14.15 4.01 -6.95
CA SER A 40 13.47 5.07 -7.70
C SER A 40 12.07 5.27 -7.15
N LEU A 41 11.56 6.49 -7.31
CA LEU A 41 10.17 6.85 -7.01
C LEU A 41 9.50 7.31 -8.31
N THR A 42 8.30 6.83 -8.55
CA THR A 42 7.48 7.28 -9.68
C THR A 42 6.13 7.79 -9.18
N LYS A 43 5.55 8.70 -9.94
CA LYS A 43 4.20 9.20 -9.78
C LYS A 43 3.52 9.19 -11.14
N ASP A 44 2.36 8.56 -11.24
CA ASP A 44 1.61 8.40 -12.50
C ASP A 44 2.50 7.87 -13.64
N GLY A 45 3.36 6.89 -13.33
CA GLY A 45 4.31 6.28 -14.27
C GLY A 45 5.52 7.15 -14.64
N LYS A 46 5.66 8.35 -14.08
CA LYS A 46 6.80 9.25 -14.33
C LYS A 46 7.78 9.21 -13.16
N THR A 47 9.06 9.03 -13.45
CA THR A 47 10.11 9.06 -12.43
C THR A 47 10.22 10.45 -11.81
N LEU A 48 10.22 10.50 -10.48
CA LEU A 48 10.45 11.71 -9.73
C LEU A 48 11.94 12.07 -9.77
N THR A 49 12.20 13.36 -9.99
CA THR A 49 13.52 13.95 -9.95
C THR A 49 13.62 14.95 -8.80
N ASN A 50 14.81 15.44 -8.52
CA ASN A 50 15.00 16.47 -7.51
C ASN A 50 14.13 17.70 -7.82
N GLY A 51 13.41 18.18 -6.80
CA GLY A 51 12.48 19.30 -6.94
C GLY A 51 11.08 18.91 -7.43
N SER A 52 10.81 17.64 -7.73
CA SER A 52 9.46 17.18 -8.09
C SER A 52 8.45 17.52 -7.01
N LYS A 53 7.26 18.02 -7.42
CA LYS A 53 6.16 18.35 -6.51
C LYS A 53 5.37 17.12 -6.15
N VAL A 54 5.10 16.94 -4.84
CA VAL A 54 4.25 15.88 -4.28
C VAL A 54 3.27 16.47 -3.28
N LEU A 55 2.04 15.95 -3.26
CA LEU A 55 0.94 16.43 -2.42
C LEU A 55 0.68 15.48 -1.25
N THR A 56 -0.10 15.95 -0.28
CA THR A 56 -0.60 15.11 0.82
C THR A 56 -1.41 13.93 0.28
N ASN A 57 -1.11 12.72 0.77
CA ASN A 57 -1.74 11.46 0.38
C ASN A 57 -1.61 11.09 -1.12
N GLU A 58 -0.75 11.76 -1.85
CA GLU A 58 -0.46 11.40 -3.23
C GLU A 58 0.27 10.06 -3.30
N LYS A 59 -0.19 9.18 -4.18
CA LYS A 59 0.38 7.84 -4.35
C LYS A 59 1.67 7.92 -5.15
N LEU A 60 2.72 7.39 -4.58
CA LEU A 60 4.03 7.22 -5.20
C LEU A 60 4.33 5.72 -5.26
N SER A 61 4.91 5.24 -6.36
CA SER A 61 5.41 3.87 -6.44
C SER A 61 6.91 3.87 -6.21
N ALA A 62 7.35 3.14 -5.20
CA ALA A 62 8.75 2.90 -4.90
C ALA A 62 9.21 1.62 -5.60
N SER A 63 10.35 1.70 -6.30
CA SER A 63 11.06 0.55 -6.84
C SER A 63 12.42 0.47 -6.16
N VAL A 64 12.72 -0.66 -5.53
CA VAL A 64 13.99 -0.90 -4.82
C VAL A 64 14.70 -2.07 -5.48
N TYR A 65 15.93 -1.85 -5.89
CA TYR A 65 16.77 -2.82 -6.58
C TYR A 65 17.92 -3.24 -5.68
N LEU A 66 18.05 -4.54 -5.46
CA LEU A 66 19.03 -5.17 -4.60
C LEU A 66 19.95 -6.05 -5.43
N THR A 67 21.23 -5.96 -5.19
CA THR A 67 22.25 -6.84 -5.81
C THR A 67 23.10 -7.44 -4.71
N PHE A 68 23.26 -8.74 -4.73
CA PHE A 68 24.01 -9.49 -3.72
C PHE A 68 25.33 -9.98 -4.34
N PRO A 69 26.46 -9.86 -3.64
CA PRO A 69 27.70 -10.48 -4.09
C PRO A 69 27.55 -12.01 -4.11
N ASP A 70 28.27 -12.68 -4.99
CA ASP A 70 28.21 -14.14 -5.11
C ASP A 70 28.63 -14.85 -3.82
N SER A 71 29.55 -14.23 -3.07
CA SER A 71 29.97 -14.71 -1.74
C SER A 71 28.90 -14.68 -0.66
N GLN A 72 27.81 -13.90 -0.87
CA GLN A 72 26.66 -13.92 0.04
C GLN A 72 25.79 -15.12 -0.28
N ALA A 73 25.88 -16.17 0.51
CA ALA A 73 24.92 -17.28 0.44
C ALA A 73 23.56 -16.82 0.94
N ILE A 74 22.50 -17.24 0.26
CA ILE A 74 21.09 -17.03 0.67
C ILE A 74 20.43 -18.42 0.70
N GLN A 75 19.94 -18.80 1.89
CA GLN A 75 19.31 -20.08 2.15
C GLN A 75 17.79 -19.93 2.34
N ALA A 76 17.08 -21.03 2.27
CA ALA A 76 15.64 -21.05 2.61
C ALA A 76 15.42 -20.60 4.05
N GLY A 77 14.51 -19.63 4.23
CA GLY A 77 14.21 -19.01 5.51
C GLY A 77 15.03 -17.77 5.84
N ASP A 78 16.13 -17.51 5.14
CA ASP A 78 16.86 -16.25 5.30
C ASP A 78 15.98 -15.07 4.95
N SER A 79 16.18 -13.95 5.64
CA SER A 79 15.39 -12.75 5.44
C SER A 79 16.24 -11.52 5.16
N LEU A 80 15.62 -10.54 4.50
CA LEU A 80 16.17 -9.22 4.28
C LEU A 80 15.12 -8.19 4.64
N THR A 81 15.48 -7.22 5.48
CA THR A 81 14.57 -6.16 5.90
C THR A 81 15.02 -4.81 5.36
N LEU A 82 14.12 -4.17 4.59
CA LEU A 82 14.27 -2.81 4.11
C LEU A 82 13.49 -1.86 5.03
N SER A 83 14.13 -0.82 5.51
CA SER A 83 13.48 0.24 6.29
C SER A 83 13.22 1.46 5.41
N LEU A 84 12.02 2.02 5.51
CA LEU A 84 11.69 3.27 4.86
C LEU A 84 12.22 4.45 5.67
N PRO A 85 12.60 5.57 5.00
CA PRO A 85 12.89 6.82 5.68
C PRO A 85 11.63 7.35 6.40
N ARG A 86 11.82 8.09 7.46
CA ARG A 86 10.72 8.60 8.28
C ARG A 86 9.73 9.49 7.52
N GLU A 87 10.21 10.16 6.47
CA GLU A 87 9.43 11.04 5.59
C GLU A 87 8.42 10.28 4.71
N LEU A 88 8.58 8.97 4.58
CA LEU A 88 7.68 8.12 3.82
C LEU A 88 6.82 7.23 4.74
N ALA A 89 5.64 6.89 4.26
CA ALA A 89 4.73 5.94 4.90
C ALA A 89 4.20 4.93 3.87
N LEU A 90 3.95 3.72 4.33
CA LEU A 90 3.23 2.68 3.60
C LEU A 90 1.73 2.86 3.82
N TYR A 91 0.92 2.50 2.84
CA TYR A 91 -0.53 2.70 2.91
C TYR A 91 -1.23 1.65 3.77
N THR A 92 -0.90 0.38 3.56
CA THR A 92 -1.50 -0.76 4.24
C THR A 92 -0.49 -1.90 4.38
N ALA A 93 -0.75 -2.80 5.29
CA ALA A 93 -0.03 -4.06 5.38
C ALA A 93 -0.32 -4.91 4.13
N LEU A 94 0.70 -5.48 3.53
CA LEU A 94 0.61 -6.30 2.33
C LEU A 94 1.52 -7.52 2.45
N GLU A 95 1.13 -8.57 1.75
CA GLU A 95 2.00 -9.69 1.44
C GLU A 95 1.97 -9.93 -0.06
N PHE A 96 3.13 -10.18 -0.67
CA PHE A 96 3.22 -10.52 -2.08
C PHE A 96 4.42 -11.42 -2.34
N ASP A 97 4.31 -12.22 -3.39
CA ASP A 97 5.38 -13.12 -3.79
C ASP A 97 6.47 -12.37 -4.56
N VAL A 98 7.71 -12.77 -4.35
CA VAL A 98 8.87 -12.42 -5.18
C VAL A 98 9.03 -13.55 -6.18
N LEU A 99 8.79 -13.28 -7.45
CA LEU A 99 8.79 -14.27 -8.51
C LEU A 99 10.09 -14.25 -9.31
N GLU A 100 10.42 -15.31 -10.00
CA GLU A 100 11.55 -15.35 -10.92
C GLU A 100 11.33 -14.35 -12.06
N ALA A 101 12.31 -13.48 -12.28
CA ALA A 101 12.24 -12.41 -13.26
C ALA A 101 12.16 -12.94 -14.70
N GLY A 102 11.33 -12.27 -15.54
CA GLY A 102 11.22 -12.57 -16.97
C GLY A 102 10.34 -13.78 -17.31
N GLN A 103 9.64 -14.38 -16.35
CA GLN A 103 8.75 -15.51 -16.56
C GLN A 103 7.33 -15.21 -16.11
N LEU A 104 6.34 -15.46 -16.99
CA LEU A 104 4.91 -15.18 -16.74
C LEU A 104 4.33 -15.98 -15.55
N ASN A 105 4.90 -17.13 -15.21
CA ASN A 105 4.59 -17.97 -14.06
C ASN A 105 5.90 -18.50 -13.46
N GLY A 106 6.85 -17.58 -13.21
CA GLY A 106 8.14 -17.91 -12.64
C GLY A 106 7.97 -18.60 -11.27
N GLN A 107 8.96 -19.41 -10.90
CA GLN A 107 8.94 -19.97 -9.56
C GLN A 107 9.09 -18.86 -8.52
N THR A 108 8.55 -19.08 -7.34
CA THR A 108 8.69 -18.18 -6.22
C THR A 108 10.14 -18.17 -5.74
N VAL A 109 10.71 -16.97 -5.57
CA VAL A 109 12.04 -16.74 -5.01
C VAL A 109 11.97 -16.45 -3.51
N GLY A 110 10.85 -15.88 -3.08
CA GLY A 110 10.57 -15.54 -1.69
C GLY A 110 9.23 -14.87 -1.53
N LYS A 111 8.95 -14.41 -0.32
CA LYS A 111 7.73 -13.70 0.05
C LYS A 111 8.10 -12.39 0.73
N ALA A 112 7.48 -11.30 0.30
CA ALA A 112 7.64 -9.98 0.89
C ALA A 112 6.45 -9.67 1.80
N VAL A 113 6.73 -9.09 2.98
CA VAL A 113 5.74 -8.63 3.95
C VAL A 113 5.98 -7.16 4.27
N VAL A 114 4.94 -6.35 4.14
CA VAL A 114 4.92 -4.91 4.42
C VAL A 114 4.37 -4.68 5.83
N ASP A 115 5.18 -4.07 6.70
CA ASP A 115 4.79 -3.63 8.05
C ASP A 115 4.69 -2.11 8.08
N THR A 116 3.45 -1.59 8.16
CA THR A 116 3.18 -0.15 8.16
C THR A 116 3.57 0.56 9.45
N VAL A 117 3.63 -0.17 10.57
CA VAL A 117 3.99 0.39 11.89
C VAL A 117 5.49 0.56 11.99
N LYS A 118 6.24 -0.50 11.64
CA LYS A 118 7.71 -0.45 11.61
C LYS A 118 8.25 0.28 10.38
N LYS A 119 7.40 0.54 9.38
CA LYS A 119 7.78 1.09 8.08
C LYS A 119 8.86 0.25 7.40
N THR A 120 8.64 -1.06 7.36
CA THR A 120 9.59 -2.03 6.77
C THR A 120 8.93 -2.89 5.71
N VAL A 121 9.76 -3.35 4.78
CA VAL A 121 9.42 -4.43 3.84
C VAL A 121 10.43 -5.54 4.08
N THR A 122 9.96 -6.71 4.55
CA THR A 122 10.81 -7.87 4.84
C THR A 122 10.58 -8.94 3.80
N VAL A 123 11.63 -9.37 3.13
CA VAL A 123 11.62 -10.50 2.19
C VAL A 123 12.15 -11.73 2.92
N THR A 124 11.39 -12.82 2.91
CA THR A 124 11.85 -14.14 3.34
C THR A 124 12.08 -14.99 2.10
N PHE A 125 13.29 -15.47 1.92
CA PHE A 125 13.69 -16.25 0.76
C PHE A 125 13.35 -17.73 0.91
N ASN A 126 13.11 -18.40 -0.22
CA ASN A 126 13.08 -19.86 -0.30
C ASN A 126 14.45 -20.41 -0.76
N ASP A 127 14.48 -21.61 -1.29
CA ASP A 127 15.70 -22.30 -1.75
C ASP A 127 16.15 -21.92 -3.16
N TYR A 128 15.48 -20.95 -3.81
CA TYR A 128 15.81 -20.54 -5.19
C TYR A 128 17.29 -20.19 -5.36
N PHE A 129 17.84 -19.35 -4.47
CA PHE A 129 19.22 -18.91 -4.55
C PHE A 129 20.25 -19.99 -4.14
N VAL A 130 19.83 -21.11 -3.55
CA VAL A 130 20.67 -22.28 -3.35
C VAL A 130 21.03 -22.92 -4.69
N SER A 131 20.08 -22.98 -5.61
CA SER A 131 20.29 -23.51 -6.98
C SER A 131 20.74 -22.44 -7.99
N HIS A 132 20.63 -21.15 -7.66
CA HIS A 132 21.04 -20.01 -8.50
C HIS A 132 21.95 -19.06 -7.70
N PRO A 133 23.17 -19.49 -7.32
CA PRO A 133 24.00 -18.75 -6.36
C PRO A 133 24.73 -17.56 -6.94
N LEU A 134 24.76 -17.38 -8.28
CA LEU A 134 25.54 -16.34 -8.96
C LEU A 134 24.66 -15.19 -9.43
N ASN A 135 25.24 -13.99 -9.54
CA ASN A 135 24.58 -12.78 -10.08
C ASN A 135 23.19 -12.50 -9.45
N LYS A 136 23.06 -12.75 -8.15
CA LYS A 136 21.79 -12.64 -7.41
C LYS A 136 21.31 -11.18 -7.34
N ARG A 137 20.04 -10.96 -7.71
CA ARG A 137 19.37 -9.66 -7.64
C ARG A 137 17.90 -9.82 -7.31
N VAL A 138 17.33 -8.81 -6.65
CA VAL A 138 15.92 -8.72 -6.33
C VAL A 138 15.44 -7.30 -6.59
N ALA A 139 14.29 -7.16 -7.24
CA ALA A 139 13.58 -5.90 -7.37
C ALA A 139 12.26 -5.99 -6.59
N LEU A 140 11.94 -4.94 -5.83
CA LEU A 140 10.68 -4.83 -5.09
C LEU A 140 9.97 -3.55 -5.52
N HIS A 141 8.67 -3.65 -5.73
CA HIS A 141 7.80 -2.54 -6.10
C HIS A 141 6.65 -2.46 -5.10
N PHE A 142 6.41 -1.30 -4.51
CA PHE A 142 5.34 -1.09 -3.55
C PHE A 142 4.95 0.39 -3.46
N ASP A 143 3.69 0.63 -3.06
CA ASP A 143 3.16 1.99 -2.98
C ASP A 143 3.53 2.66 -1.66
N VAL A 144 3.92 3.94 -1.74
CA VAL A 144 4.27 4.80 -0.61
C VAL A 144 3.63 6.17 -0.77
N LYS A 145 3.61 6.93 0.32
CA LYS A 145 3.23 8.35 0.34
C LYS A 145 4.17 9.13 1.26
N VAL A 146 4.14 10.46 1.15
CA VAL A 146 4.76 11.30 2.17
C VAL A 146 3.99 11.13 3.48
N ASP A 147 4.71 10.90 4.58
CA ASP A 147 4.13 10.78 5.91
C ASP A 147 3.72 12.15 6.43
N SER A 148 2.43 12.46 6.36
CA SER A 148 1.88 13.74 6.84
C SER A 148 1.88 13.89 8.37
N GLU A 149 2.12 12.83 9.11
CA GLU A 149 2.32 12.88 10.58
C GLU A 149 3.73 13.36 10.91
N VAL A 150 4.69 13.12 10.02
CA VAL A 150 6.10 13.54 10.14
C VAL A 150 6.32 14.88 9.42
N VAL A 151 5.85 14.99 8.17
CA VAL A 151 5.96 16.20 7.35
C VAL A 151 4.66 16.99 7.47
N THR A 152 4.55 17.82 8.51
CA THR A 152 3.30 18.49 8.90
C THR A 152 3.02 19.79 8.16
N LYS A 153 3.96 20.30 7.33
CA LYS A 153 3.87 21.59 6.64
C LYS A 153 4.37 21.45 5.21
N THR A 154 3.89 22.32 4.33
CA THR A 154 4.49 22.53 3.00
C THR A 154 5.96 22.89 3.15
N SER A 155 6.85 22.08 2.61
CA SER A 155 8.30 22.28 2.67
C SER A 155 9.02 21.36 1.68
N PRO A 156 10.22 21.73 1.23
CA PRO A 156 11.14 20.75 0.66
C PRO A 156 11.45 19.66 1.67
N ILE A 157 11.50 18.42 1.23
CA ILE A 157 11.89 17.26 2.03
C ILE A 157 13.07 16.55 1.39
N GLN A 158 13.98 16.07 2.21
CA GLN A 158 15.14 15.32 1.78
C GLN A 158 15.23 14.03 2.60
N PHE A 159 15.44 12.93 1.90
CA PHE A 159 15.58 11.62 2.54
C PHE A 159 16.40 10.68 1.66
N LYS A 160 16.81 9.58 2.24
CA LYS A 160 17.51 8.52 1.56
C LYS A 160 16.67 7.24 1.61
N LEU A 161 16.43 6.63 0.44
CA LEU A 161 15.84 5.30 0.34
C LEU A 161 16.91 4.36 -0.20
N GLY A 162 17.39 3.46 0.66
CA GLY A 162 18.59 2.72 0.39
C GLY A 162 19.81 3.64 0.20
N ASN A 163 20.53 3.49 -0.92
CA ASN A 163 21.65 4.33 -1.27
C ASN A 163 21.30 5.51 -2.18
N THR A 164 20.01 5.73 -2.45
CA THR A 164 19.54 6.80 -3.35
C THR A 164 19.02 7.99 -2.55
N ASP A 165 19.54 9.17 -2.84
CA ASP A 165 19.11 10.43 -2.25
C ASP A 165 17.94 11.03 -3.03
N PHE A 166 16.92 11.52 -2.32
CA PHE A 166 15.74 12.18 -2.87
C PHE A 166 15.60 13.57 -2.26
N SER A 167 15.22 14.53 -3.12
CA SER A 167 14.84 15.89 -2.72
C SER A 167 13.54 16.24 -3.43
N LEU A 168 12.43 16.34 -2.69
CA LEU A 168 11.09 16.59 -3.24
C LEU A 168 10.51 17.86 -2.64
N ASN A 169 9.64 18.55 -3.38
CA ASN A 169 8.86 19.68 -2.89
C ASN A 169 7.49 19.18 -2.42
N TYR A 170 7.35 18.96 -1.13
CA TYR A 170 6.07 18.57 -0.54
C TYR A 170 5.16 19.76 -0.33
N GLU A 171 3.94 19.67 -0.82
CA GLU A 171 2.88 20.65 -0.57
C GLU A 171 1.76 19.98 0.24
N LYS A 172 1.58 20.47 1.46
CA LYS A 172 0.50 20.02 2.31
C LYS A 172 -0.84 20.52 1.77
N THR A 173 -1.76 19.60 1.55
CA THR A 173 -3.14 19.87 1.18
C THR A 173 -4.07 19.23 2.22
N ASP A 174 -5.10 19.97 2.63
CA ASP A 174 -6.05 19.49 3.63
C ASP A 174 -7.32 18.89 2.99
N GLY A 175 -7.33 18.81 1.65
CA GLY A 175 -8.53 18.44 0.89
C GLY A 175 -9.60 19.54 0.94
N GLU A 176 -10.71 19.32 0.25
CA GLU A 176 -11.87 20.20 0.23
C GLU A 176 -13.14 19.40 0.49
N ALA A 177 -14.07 19.99 1.21
CA ALA A 177 -15.36 19.34 1.53
C ALA A 177 -16.32 19.30 0.34
N GLY A 178 -16.03 20.00 -0.73
CA GLY A 178 -16.99 20.26 -1.82
C GLY A 178 -18.14 21.13 -1.38
N ASP A 179 -19.16 21.28 -2.23
CA ASP A 179 -20.36 22.05 -1.89
C ASP A 179 -21.39 21.18 -1.14
N TYR A 180 -21.82 20.10 -1.75
CA TYR A 180 -22.91 19.25 -1.26
C TYR A 180 -22.46 17.85 -0.85
N GLU A 181 -21.54 17.26 -1.58
CA GLU A 181 -21.03 15.93 -1.28
C GLU A 181 -19.52 15.83 -1.52
N MET A 182 -18.84 15.24 -0.59
CA MET A 182 -17.48 14.74 -0.73
C MET A 182 -17.45 13.30 -0.25
N LYS A 183 -16.80 12.43 -1.00
CA LYS A 183 -16.63 11.01 -0.64
C LYS A 183 -15.24 10.55 -1.03
N TYR A 184 -14.60 9.79 -0.16
CA TYR A 184 -13.36 9.08 -0.47
C TYR A 184 -13.26 7.80 0.35
N GLY A 185 -12.39 6.89 -0.08
CA GLY A 185 -12.06 5.65 0.62
C GLY A 185 -10.56 5.42 0.66
N TYR A 186 -10.11 4.65 1.64
CA TYR A 186 -8.73 4.19 1.77
C TYR A 186 -8.68 2.87 2.52
N GLN A 187 -7.67 2.03 2.23
CA GLN A 187 -7.48 0.78 2.94
C GLN A 187 -6.99 1.01 4.38
N ASP A 188 -7.42 0.15 5.29
CA ASP A 188 -6.91 0.16 6.66
C ASP A 188 -5.40 -0.13 6.69
N LYS A 189 -4.67 0.54 7.57
CA LYS A 189 -3.22 0.39 7.68
C LYS A 189 -2.78 -1.03 8.03
N SER A 190 -3.58 -1.75 8.82
CA SER A 190 -3.23 -3.07 9.38
C SER A 190 -3.94 -4.24 8.70
N ASP A 191 -5.10 -4.00 8.07
CA ASP A 191 -5.88 -5.01 7.37
C ASP A 191 -6.23 -4.54 5.94
N PRO A 192 -5.50 -5.01 4.92
CA PRO A 192 -5.74 -4.60 3.53
C PRO A 192 -7.11 -5.02 3.00
N THR A 193 -7.81 -5.93 3.67
CA THR A 193 -9.16 -6.35 3.28
C THR A 193 -10.25 -5.37 3.72
N ILE A 194 -9.91 -4.39 4.55
CA ILE A 194 -10.83 -3.37 5.06
C ILE A 194 -10.61 -2.04 4.36
N ILE A 195 -11.70 -1.47 3.85
CA ILE A 195 -11.71 -0.12 3.26
C ILE A 195 -12.53 0.79 4.15
N LYS A 196 -11.94 1.90 4.57
CA LYS A 196 -12.60 2.95 5.34
C LYS A 196 -13.14 4.01 4.39
N TRP A 197 -14.42 4.31 4.49
CA TRP A 197 -15.11 5.32 3.68
C TRP A 197 -15.46 6.53 4.52
N ARG A 198 -15.37 7.70 3.91
CA ARG A 198 -15.69 9.00 4.49
C ARG A 198 -16.55 9.80 3.56
N ILE A 199 -17.60 10.42 4.09
CA ILE A 199 -18.53 11.26 3.34
C ILE A 199 -18.80 12.52 4.16
N ILE A 200 -18.68 13.69 3.51
CA ILE A 200 -19.22 14.95 4.02
C ILE A 200 -20.42 15.30 3.15
N LEU A 201 -21.52 15.69 3.77
CA LEU A 201 -22.73 16.13 3.08
C LEU A 201 -23.05 17.56 3.44
N ASN A 202 -23.55 18.31 2.44
CA ASN A 202 -24.06 19.67 2.57
C ASN A 202 -23.07 20.63 3.25
N ALA A 203 -21.84 20.67 2.77
CA ALA A 203 -20.82 21.56 3.31
C ALA A 203 -21.22 23.04 3.22
N ARG A 204 -22.04 23.43 2.24
CA ARG A 204 -22.60 24.78 2.09
C ARG A 204 -23.69 25.13 3.09
N GLN A 205 -24.32 24.11 3.71
CA GLN A 205 -25.40 24.28 4.67
C GLN A 205 -26.68 24.86 4.06
N ASP A 206 -26.90 24.60 2.78
CA ASP A 206 -28.14 24.99 2.08
C ASP A 206 -29.34 24.19 2.62
N MET A 207 -30.52 24.79 2.57
CA MET A 207 -31.75 24.08 2.94
C MET A 207 -32.13 23.08 1.85
N LEU A 208 -32.02 21.80 2.14
CA LEU A 208 -32.41 20.69 1.28
C LEU A 208 -33.67 20.02 1.84
N ARG A 209 -34.78 20.05 1.07
CA ARG A 209 -36.08 19.50 1.52
C ARG A 209 -36.21 18.04 1.11
N GLY A 210 -36.68 17.22 2.03
CA GLY A 210 -36.88 15.78 1.78
C GLY A 210 -35.62 15.09 1.30
N MET A 211 -34.46 15.46 1.85
CA MET A 211 -33.18 14.88 1.43
C MET A 211 -33.09 13.42 1.80
N VAL A 212 -32.81 12.60 0.80
CA VAL A 212 -32.53 11.16 0.93
C VAL A 212 -31.21 10.85 0.26
N ILE A 213 -30.37 10.11 0.96
CA ILE A 213 -29.13 9.55 0.38
C ILE A 213 -29.27 8.04 0.25
N LYS A 214 -28.61 7.49 -0.76
CA LYS A 214 -28.34 6.07 -0.92
C LYS A 214 -26.86 5.89 -1.21
N ASP A 215 -26.20 5.07 -0.41
CA ASP A 215 -24.83 4.66 -0.62
C ASP A 215 -24.82 3.18 -1.01
N GLN A 216 -24.32 2.89 -2.20
CA GLN A 216 -24.29 1.55 -2.76
C GLN A 216 -22.87 1.11 -3.01
N PHE A 217 -22.48 0.05 -2.34
CA PHE A 217 -21.15 -0.54 -2.48
C PHE A 217 -21.08 -1.31 -3.81
N GLY A 218 -19.93 -1.21 -4.44
CA GLY A 218 -19.64 -2.00 -5.64
C GLY A 218 -19.51 -3.49 -5.34
N ASP A 219 -19.49 -4.28 -6.39
CA ASP A 219 -19.40 -5.74 -6.30
C ASP A 219 -18.21 -6.16 -5.43
N GLY A 220 -18.43 -7.18 -4.61
CA GLY A 220 -17.41 -7.71 -3.71
C GLY A 220 -17.17 -6.89 -2.43
N LEU A 221 -17.90 -5.79 -2.22
CA LEU A 221 -17.83 -5.02 -0.97
C LEU A 221 -19.03 -5.31 -0.06
N THR A 222 -18.76 -5.55 1.21
CA THR A 222 -19.80 -5.73 2.25
C THR A 222 -19.48 -4.88 3.47
N LEU A 223 -20.53 -4.36 4.14
CA LEU A 223 -20.35 -3.54 5.34
C LEU A 223 -19.72 -4.36 6.47
N VAL A 224 -18.73 -3.78 7.13
CA VAL A 224 -18.28 -4.28 8.42
C VAL A 224 -19.33 -3.93 9.48
N GLU A 225 -19.88 -4.92 10.15
CA GLU A 225 -20.94 -4.74 11.12
C GLU A 225 -20.54 -3.75 12.21
N GLY A 226 -21.45 -2.84 12.56
CA GLY A 226 -21.24 -1.82 13.59
C GLY A 226 -20.31 -0.66 13.19
N SER A 227 -19.74 -0.66 11.98
CA SER A 227 -18.81 0.38 11.55
C SER A 227 -19.47 1.67 11.07
N LEU A 228 -20.78 1.64 10.72
CA LEU A 228 -21.48 2.83 10.24
C LEU A 228 -21.71 3.83 11.38
N ARG A 229 -21.28 5.06 11.14
CA ARG A 229 -21.59 6.22 11.98
C ARG A 229 -22.01 7.37 11.08
N ALA A 230 -23.19 7.93 11.29
CA ALA A 230 -23.73 9.09 10.58
C ALA A 230 -24.13 10.16 11.59
N VAL A 231 -23.42 11.28 11.62
CA VAL A 231 -23.58 12.33 12.64
C VAL A 231 -23.74 13.71 12.03
N ARG A 232 -24.64 14.49 12.62
CA ARG A 232 -24.87 15.88 12.32
C ARG A 232 -23.99 16.78 13.17
N PHE A 233 -23.39 17.78 12.55
CA PHE A 233 -22.61 18.79 13.22
C PHE A 233 -23.31 20.15 13.31
N ALA A 234 -22.78 21.00 14.17
CA ALA A 234 -23.25 22.37 14.28
C ALA A 234 -23.05 23.15 12.97
N LEU A 235 -23.96 24.10 12.72
CA LEU A 235 -23.78 25.06 11.64
C LEU A 235 -22.60 25.99 11.95
N VAL A 236 -21.90 26.37 10.90
CA VAL A 236 -20.76 27.28 11.00
C VAL A 236 -20.80 28.30 9.86
N GLU A 237 -20.49 29.54 10.15
CA GLU A 237 -20.41 30.61 9.15
C GLU A 237 -19.38 30.28 8.06
N GLY A 238 -19.76 30.48 6.79
CA GLY A 238 -18.91 30.18 5.64
C GLY A 238 -18.85 28.72 5.23
N GLY A 239 -19.63 27.84 5.89
CA GLY A 239 -19.70 26.42 5.53
C GLY A 239 -18.48 25.60 5.97
N ILE A 240 -18.49 24.33 5.58
CA ILE A 240 -17.41 23.38 5.90
C ILE A 240 -16.32 23.47 4.84
N LYS A 241 -15.08 23.63 5.27
CA LYS A 241 -13.91 23.74 4.38
C LYS A 241 -13.34 22.38 4.00
N ASN A 242 -13.16 21.50 4.98
CA ASN A 242 -12.56 20.17 4.83
C ASN A 242 -12.98 19.25 5.98
N GLU A 243 -12.46 18.01 5.97
CA GLU A 243 -12.77 17.01 7.00
C GLU A 243 -12.29 17.42 8.40
N ALA A 244 -11.09 17.97 8.52
CA ALA A 244 -10.56 18.42 9.82
C ALA A 244 -11.44 19.54 10.40
N HIS A 245 -11.99 20.41 9.54
CA HIS A 245 -12.90 21.46 9.96
C HIS A 245 -14.21 20.88 10.51
N ILE A 246 -14.89 19.99 9.78
CA ILE A 246 -16.15 19.41 10.27
C ILE A 246 -15.94 18.61 11.57
N LEU A 247 -14.86 17.84 11.66
CA LEU A 247 -14.55 17.04 12.85
C LEU A 247 -14.18 17.88 14.09
N SER A 248 -13.85 19.16 13.91
CA SER A 248 -13.59 20.09 15.02
C SER A 248 -14.88 20.67 15.64
N LEU A 249 -16.02 20.50 14.96
CA LEU A 249 -17.30 21.05 15.39
C LEU A 249 -18.01 20.13 16.40
N PRO A 250 -18.94 20.68 17.24
CA PRO A 250 -19.77 19.87 18.13
C PRO A 250 -20.70 18.95 17.34
N VAL A 251 -20.74 17.67 17.72
CA VAL A 251 -21.77 16.72 17.26
C VAL A 251 -23.09 17.05 17.94
N LEU A 252 -24.13 17.28 17.14
CA LEU A 252 -25.47 17.64 17.64
C LEU A 252 -26.43 16.45 17.65
N ASP A 253 -26.30 15.51 16.71
CA ASP A 253 -27.27 14.41 16.57
C ASP A 253 -26.64 13.21 15.86
N ASN A 254 -27.26 12.03 16.05
CA ASN A 254 -26.79 10.77 15.48
C ASN A 254 -27.88 10.11 14.64
N PHE A 255 -27.65 9.95 13.35
CA PHE A 255 -28.55 9.36 12.37
C PHE A 255 -28.23 7.90 12.04
N THR A 256 -27.23 7.29 12.66
CA THR A 256 -26.81 5.91 12.38
C THR A 256 -27.97 4.92 12.44
N LYS A 257 -28.84 5.05 13.45
CA LYS A 257 -30.02 4.17 13.62
C LYS A 257 -31.14 4.41 12.61
N LYS A 258 -31.08 5.48 11.81
CA LYS A 258 -32.04 5.77 10.74
C LYS A 258 -31.64 5.14 9.40
N ALA A 259 -30.46 4.51 9.33
CA ALA A 259 -30.02 3.82 8.14
C ALA A 259 -30.85 2.55 7.91
N VAL A 260 -31.34 2.42 6.69
CA VAL A 260 -32.00 1.22 6.17
C VAL A 260 -30.98 0.51 5.28
N PHE A 261 -30.68 -0.75 5.58
CA PHE A 261 -29.63 -1.49 4.89
C PHE A 261 -30.17 -2.31 3.73
N ASP A 262 -29.50 -2.21 2.58
CA ASP A 262 -29.66 -3.13 1.46
C ASP A 262 -28.83 -4.39 1.72
N LYS A 263 -29.41 -5.57 1.43
CA LYS A 263 -28.75 -6.86 1.66
C LYS A 263 -28.77 -7.72 0.40
N ASN A 264 -27.69 -8.45 0.18
CA ASN A 264 -27.64 -9.47 -0.87
C ASN A 264 -28.36 -10.78 -0.43
N ALA A 265 -28.39 -11.77 -1.33
CA ALA A 265 -29.01 -13.07 -1.07
C ALA A 265 -28.42 -13.82 0.15
N ASN A 266 -27.17 -13.52 0.52
CA ASN A 266 -26.49 -14.11 1.66
C ASN A 266 -26.71 -13.34 2.96
N GLY A 267 -27.57 -12.30 2.95
CA GLY A 267 -27.86 -11.46 4.12
C GLY A 267 -26.77 -10.41 4.43
N GLN A 268 -25.73 -10.32 3.63
CA GLN A 268 -24.66 -9.35 3.80
C GLN A 268 -25.11 -7.97 3.33
N VAL A 269 -24.74 -6.93 4.06
CA VAL A 269 -25.10 -5.54 3.74
C VAL A 269 -24.21 -5.03 2.59
N THR A 270 -24.86 -4.57 1.52
CA THR A 270 -24.23 -4.06 0.29
C THR A 270 -24.49 -2.57 0.03
N GLY A 271 -25.21 -1.91 0.92
CA GLY A 271 -25.54 -0.50 0.83
C GLY A 271 -26.43 -0.05 1.98
N PHE A 272 -26.70 1.25 2.02
CA PHE A 272 -27.66 1.82 2.98
C PHE A 272 -28.33 3.06 2.40
N THR A 273 -29.51 3.35 2.94
CA THR A 273 -30.30 4.56 2.67
C THR A 273 -30.57 5.31 3.96
N ILE A 274 -30.40 6.63 3.97
CA ILE A 274 -30.78 7.49 5.07
C ILE A 274 -31.72 8.58 4.55
N ASN A 275 -32.90 8.70 5.17
CA ASN A 275 -33.83 9.78 4.94
C ASN A 275 -33.69 10.83 6.07
N PHE A 276 -33.33 12.06 5.70
CA PHE A 276 -33.11 13.15 6.64
C PHE A 276 -34.38 13.97 6.93
N GLY A 277 -35.51 13.66 6.26
CA GLY A 277 -36.79 14.38 6.42
C GLY A 277 -36.83 15.70 5.63
N ASP A 278 -37.81 16.54 5.96
CA ASP A 278 -38.18 17.70 5.15
C ASP A 278 -37.19 18.89 5.26
N ASN A 279 -36.45 18.96 6.35
CA ASN A 279 -35.59 20.10 6.65
C ASN A 279 -34.15 19.65 6.91
N TYR A 280 -33.32 19.64 5.87
CA TYR A 280 -31.92 19.29 5.99
C TYR A 280 -31.03 20.48 5.58
N ASN A 281 -30.51 21.20 6.58
CA ASN A 281 -29.66 22.39 6.34
C ASN A 281 -28.33 22.34 7.09
N TRP A 282 -27.97 21.23 7.70
CA TRP A 282 -26.76 21.07 8.49
C TRP A 282 -25.72 20.24 7.75
N PRO A 283 -24.43 20.39 8.10
CA PRO A 283 -23.39 19.50 7.60
C PRO A 283 -23.44 18.15 8.34
N MET A 284 -23.22 17.08 7.61
CA MET A 284 -23.16 15.73 8.14
C MET A 284 -21.87 15.02 7.74
N TYR A 285 -21.36 14.24 8.67
CA TYR A 285 -20.25 13.34 8.42
C TYR A 285 -20.70 11.90 8.56
N ILE A 286 -20.41 11.10 7.55
CA ILE A 286 -20.70 9.67 7.55
C ILE A 286 -19.40 8.91 7.37
N GLU A 287 -19.13 7.97 8.26
CA GLU A 287 -18.00 7.07 8.19
C GLU A 287 -18.46 5.62 8.35
N TYR A 288 -17.82 4.73 7.62
CA TYR A 288 -18.06 3.30 7.74
C TYR A 288 -16.89 2.54 7.10
N SER A 289 -16.86 1.23 7.32
CA SER A 289 -15.88 0.34 6.72
C SER A 289 -16.58 -0.75 5.90
N THR A 290 -15.97 -1.11 4.78
CA THR A 290 -16.37 -2.29 4.00
C THR A 290 -15.25 -3.29 3.98
N LYS A 291 -15.60 -4.56 3.84
CA LYS A 291 -14.67 -5.65 3.63
C LYS A 291 -14.72 -6.09 2.18
N VAL A 292 -13.56 -6.32 1.56
CA VAL A 292 -13.46 -6.87 0.21
C VAL A 292 -13.73 -8.37 0.22
N ALA A 293 -14.29 -8.89 -0.87
CA ALA A 293 -14.56 -10.32 -1.01
C ALA A 293 -13.26 -11.14 -0.99
N PRO A 294 -13.30 -12.38 -0.48
CA PRO A 294 -12.19 -13.30 -0.60
C PRO A 294 -11.80 -13.50 -2.08
N GLY A 295 -10.50 -13.50 -2.36
CA GLY A 295 -9.95 -13.64 -3.71
C GLY A 295 -9.79 -12.32 -4.48
N THR A 296 -10.20 -11.18 -3.92
CA THR A 296 -9.84 -9.85 -4.45
C THR A 296 -8.32 -9.70 -4.42
N LYS A 297 -7.74 -9.28 -5.54
CA LYS A 297 -6.30 -9.20 -5.71
C LYS A 297 -5.77 -7.82 -5.34
N VAL A 298 -4.50 -7.76 -5.01
CA VAL A 298 -3.74 -6.50 -4.91
C VAL A 298 -3.81 -5.75 -6.25
N GLY A 299 -4.04 -4.45 -6.21
CA GLY A 299 -4.18 -3.61 -7.40
C GLY A 299 -5.54 -3.65 -8.09
N ASP A 300 -6.49 -4.49 -7.65
CA ASP A 300 -7.87 -4.47 -8.17
C ASP A 300 -8.54 -3.12 -7.86
N ILE A 301 -9.49 -2.74 -8.72
CA ILE A 301 -10.27 -1.51 -8.54
C ILE A 301 -11.63 -1.88 -7.97
N VAL A 302 -11.99 -1.23 -6.86
CA VAL A 302 -13.32 -1.31 -6.26
C VAL A 302 -14.05 0.02 -6.41
N HIS A 303 -15.37 -0.04 -6.49
CA HIS A 303 -16.23 1.12 -6.69
C HIS A 303 -17.16 1.32 -5.51
N ASN A 304 -17.57 2.56 -5.28
CA ASN A 304 -18.58 2.86 -4.27
C ASN A 304 -19.34 4.14 -4.62
N THR A 305 -20.66 4.04 -4.76
CA THR A 305 -21.51 5.10 -5.32
C THR A 305 -22.42 5.67 -4.25
N LEU A 306 -22.31 6.99 -4.05
CA LEU A 306 -23.25 7.78 -3.28
C LEU A 306 -24.23 8.46 -4.25
N THR A 307 -25.52 8.30 -4.03
CA THR A 307 -26.58 9.08 -4.68
C THR A 307 -27.38 9.86 -3.64
N TRP A 308 -27.82 11.05 -3.98
CA TRP A 308 -28.73 11.79 -3.16
C TRP A 308 -29.73 12.61 -3.98
N LYS A 309 -30.89 12.91 -3.38
CA LYS A 309 -31.92 13.77 -3.96
C LYS A 309 -32.55 14.62 -2.86
N ALA A 310 -33.04 15.79 -3.25
CA ALA A 310 -33.89 16.65 -2.44
C ALA A 310 -35.00 17.23 -3.31
N THR A 311 -36.17 17.48 -2.76
CA THR A 311 -37.36 17.91 -3.53
C THR A 311 -37.22 19.31 -4.12
N ASN A 312 -36.38 20.13 -3.54
CA ASN A 312 -36.03 21.48 -4.01
C ASN A 312 -34.69 21.53 -4.75
N PHE A 313 -34.11 20.39 -5.13
CA PHE A 313 -32.92 20.28 -5.99
C PHE A 313 -33.35 19.71 -7.33
N PRO A 314 -32.93 20.33 -8.46
CA PRO A 314 -33.52 20.03 -9.77
C PRO A 314 -33.34 18.57 -10.20
N GLU A 315 -32.19 17.97 -9.91
CA GLU A 315 -31.83 16.63 -10.34
C GLU A 315 -31.15 15.84 -9.21
N PRO A 316 -31.36 14.53 -9.15
CA PRO A 316 -30.58 13.65 -8.27
C PRO A 316 -29.09 13.75 -8.63
N ARG A 317 -28.24 13.71 -7.61
CA ARG A 317 -26.80 13.73 -7.79
C ARG A 317 -26.21 12.35 -7.50
N SER A 318 -25.17 11.99 -8.23
CA SER A 318 -24.46 10.73 -8.06
C SER A 318 -22.95 10.95 -8.08
N LEU A 319 -22.26 10.32 -7.14
CA LEU A 319 -20.81 10.40 -6.99
C LEU A 319 -20.26 8.99 -6.80
N THR A 320 -19.65 8.44 -7.83
CA THR A 320 -18.91 7.17 -7.75
C THR A 320 -17.45 7.45 -7.41
N ARG A 321 -16.91 6.71 -6.46
CA ARG A 321 -15.49 6.68 -6.16
C ARG A 321 -14.91 5.34 -6.51
N GLU A 322 -13.81 5.38 -7.24
CA GLU A 322 -12.95 4.25 -7.53
C GLU A 322 -11.79 4.26 -6.56
N LEU A 323 -11.48 3.11 -6.00
CA LEU A 323 -10.29 2.90 -5.20
C LEU A 323 -9.51 1.73 -5.79
N ARG A 324 -8.30 2.00 -6.27
CA ARG A 324 -7.35 0.96 -6.58
C ARG A 324 -6.73 0.48 -5.28
N LEU A 325 -6.89 -0.81 -4.98
CA LEU A 325 -6.25 -1.45 -3.84
C LEU A 325 -4.73 -1.33 -3.94
N GLU A 326 -4.08 -1.13 -2.81
CA GLU A 326 -2.63 -1.01 -2.76
C GLU A 326 -1.98 -2.28 -3.30
N SER A 327 -0.85 -2.11 -3.98
CA SER A 327 -0.15 -3.19 -4.64
C SER A 327 1.30 -3.31 -4.21
N GLY A 328 1.82 -4.53 -4.34
CA GLY A 328 3.23 -4.82 -4.21
C GLY A 328 3.57 -5.97 -5.14
N SER A 329 4.77 -5.98 -5.67
CA SER A 329 5.32 -7.07 -6.45
C SER A 329 6.81 -7.17 -6.24
N GLY A 330 7.36 -8.34 -6.48
CA GLY A 330 8.78 -8.57 -6.40
C GLY A 330 9.26 -9.50 -7.50
N GLU A 331 10.48 -9.26 -7.96
CA GLU A 331 11.16 -10.10 -8.93
C GLU A 331 12.54 -10.46 -8.40
N GLY A 332 12.94 -11.71 -8.58
CA GLY A 332 14.27 -12.21 -8.21
C GLY A 332 14.93 -12.94 -9.36
N LEU A 333 16.23 -12.81 -9.46
CA LEU A 333 17.01 -13.53 -10.46
C LEU A 333 18.38 -13.93 -9.89
N GLY A 334 18.79 -15.14 -10.22
CA GLY A 334 20.12 -15.66 -9.99
C GLY A 334 20.55 -16.56 -11.16
N GLU A 335 21.82 -16.90 -11.22
CA GLU A 335 22.37 -17.78 -12.25
C GLU A 335 22.89 -19.06 -11.60
N LYS A 336 22.77 -20.16 -12.33
CA LYS A 336 23.32 -21.46 -11.92
C LYS A 336 24.83 -21.48 -12.12
N GLU A 337 25.53 -22.20 -11.26
CA GLU A 337 26.93 -22.51 -11.53
C GLU A 337 27.03 -23.29 -12.85
N GLN A 338 27.90 -22.81 -13.76
CA GLN A 338 28.18 -23.55 -14.96
C GLN A 338 29.11 -24.71 -14.58
N MET A 339 28.62 -25.94 -14.75
CA MET A 339 29.50 -27.09 -14.66
C MET A 339 30.58 -26.99 -15.75
N PRO A 340 31.87 -27.19 -15.42
CA PRO A 340 32.89 -27.29 -16.44
C PRO A 340 32.49 -28.36 -17.46
N PRO A 341 32.71 -28.16 -18.76
CA PRO A 341 32.39 -29.19 -19.75
C PRO A 341 33.13 -30.46 -19.37
N THR A 342 32.35 -31.52 -19.12
CA THR A 342 32.91 -32.85 -18.88
C THR A 342 33.85 -33.20 -20.06
N PRO A 343 35.13 -33.50 -19.84
CA PRO A 343 36.02 -33.86 -20.96
C PRO A 343 35.43 -35.09 -21.63
N SER A 344 34.97 -34.93 -22.85
CA SER A 344 34.53 -36.03 -23.68
C SER A 344 35.71 -36.97 -23.86
N THR A 345 35.68 -38.12 -23.19
CA THR A 345 36.63 -39.20 -23.44
C THR A 345 36.34 -39.74 -24.84
N SER A 346 36.99 -39.14 -25.84
CA SER A 346 37.04 -39.69 -27.18
C SER A 346 37.84 -40.98 -27.13
N SER A 347 37.17 -42.12 -27.06
CA SER A 347 37.74 -43.39 -27.39
C SER A 347 38.21 -43.38 -28.87
N SER A 348 39.49 -43.20 -29.06
CA SER A 348 40.16 -43.33 -30.36
C SER A 348 40.13 -44.78 -30.77
N SER A 349 39.23 -45.13 -31.65
CA SER A 349 39.37 -46.33 -32.49
C SER A 349 40.12 -45.91 -33.75
N SER A 350 41.38 -46.31 -33.81
CA SER A 350 42.23 -46.18 -34.96
C SER A 350 41.72 -47.06 -36.11
N SER A 351 41.44 -46.43 -37.25
CA SER A 351 41.46 -47.10 -38.56
C SER A 351 42.06 -46.13 -39.58
N SER A 352 43.19 -46.56 -40.03
CA SER A 352 44.02 -46.00 -41.08
C SER A 352 43.34 -46.10 -42.45
N SER A 353 43.36 -45.01 -43.25
CA SER A 353 43.70 -45.03 -44.68
C SER A 353 43.73 -43.64 -45.30
N SER A 354 44.85 -43.24 -45.67
CA SER A 354 45.43 -42.63 -46.90
C SER A 354 44.64 -41.55 -47.67
N SER A 355 45.36 -40.41 -47.75
CA SER A 355 45.65 -39.58 -48.94
C SER A 355 44.51 -38.91 -49.69
N SER A 356 44.45 -37.59 -49.78
CA SER A 356 45.23 -36.80 -50.75
C SER A 356 44.80 -35.31 -50.65
N SER A 357 45.83 -34.52 -50.78
CA SER A 357 46.04 -33.13 -51.13
C SER A 357 44.95 -32.42 -51.94
N SER A 358 44.64 -31.17 -51.55
CA SER A 358 44.91 -29.94 -52.32
C SER A 358 44.28 -28.73 -51.71
N SER A 359 45.06 -27.83 -51.29
CA SER A 359 45.29 -26.42 -51.58
C SER A 359 44.09 -25.55 -52.06
N SER A 360 44.05 -24.43 -51.45
CA SER A 360 43.98 -23.03 -51.87
C SER A 360 42.77 -22.29 -51.29
N SER A 361 43.06 -21.34 -50.50
CA SER A 361 43.30 -19.90 -50.62
C SER A 361 42.03 -19.05 -50.79
N SER A 362 42.05 -18.08 -49.92
CA SER A 362 41.78 -16.66 -50.10
C SER A 362 40.35 -16.13 -50.13
N SER A 363 40.15 -15.25 -49.22
CA SER A 363 39.89 -13.80 -49.28
C SER A 363 38.47 -13.30 -49.39
N SER A 364 38.18 -12.51 -48.41
CA SER A 364 37.78 -11.10 -48.37
C SER A 364 36.47 -10.63 -48.97
N SER A 365 35.96 -9.73 -48.17
CA SER A 365 35.30 -8.44 -48.48
C SER A 365 33.77 -8.39 -48.71
N SER A 366 33.14 -7.73 -47.82
CA SER A 366 32.55 -6.36 -47.83
C SER A 366 31.31 -6.11 -48.69
N SER A 367 30.50 -5.29 -48.12
CA SER A 367 29.64 -4.23 -48.62
C SER A 367 28.20 -4.55 -49.03
N SER A 368 27.31 -3.99 -48.29
CA SER A 368 26.47 -2.80 -48.49
C SER A 368 25.32 -2.86 -49.50
N SER A 369 24.28 -2.17 -49.06
CA SER A 369 23.27 -1.36 -49.77
C SER A 369 22.00 -2.07 -50.23
N SER A 370 20.92 -1.66 -49.64
CA SER A 370 19.94 -0.64 -49.99
C SER A 370 18.80 -1.02 -50.92
N SER A 371 17.69 -0.47 -50.58
CA SER A 371 16.53 0.02 -51.35
C SER A 371 15.42 -0.98 -51.63
N SER A 372 14.29 -0.64 -51.12
CA SER A 372 13.17 0.17 -51.52
C SER A 372 12.04 -0.60 -52.20
N SER A 373 10.91 -0.34 -51.68
CA SER A 373 9.69 0.22 -52.25
C SER A 373 8.49 -0.69 -52.48
N ASN A 374 7.42 -0.10 -52.05
CA ASN A 374 6.07 0.09 -52.58
C ASN A 374 4.98 -0.89 -52.14
N SER A 375 4.07 -0.34 -51.40
CA SER A 375 2.81 0.36 -51.65
C SER A 375 1.61 -0.55 -51.81
N SER A 376 0.61 -0.33 -51.01
CA SER A 376 -0.75 0.06 -51.43
C SER A 376 -1.72 0.12 -50.25
N SER A 377 -2.16 1.26 -49.97
CA SER A 377 -3.45 1.88 -49.76
C SER A 377 -4.67 1.02 -49.49
N SER A 378 -5.38 1.34 -48.42
CA SER A 378 -6.81 1.58 -48.46
C SER A 378 -7.28 2.42 -47.27
N SER A 379 -7.97 3.45 -47.65
CA SER A 379 -8.66 4.48 -46.87
C SER A 379 -9.89 3.99 -46.14
N SER A 380 -10.14 4.53 -44.93
CA SER A 380 -11.51 4.85 -44.52
C SER A 380 -11.52 6.02 -43.52
N THR A 381 -12.24 7.01 -43.97
CA THR A 381 -12.70 8.23 -43.36
C THR A 381 -13.36 8.07 -42.01
N SER A 382 -13.03 8.94 -41.07
CA SER A 382 -13.96 9.35 -40.02
C SER A 382 -13.81 10.84 -39.71
N SER A 383 -14.93 11.48 -39.81
CA SER A 383 -15.23 12.89 -39.67
C SER A 383 -14.99 13.42 -38.27
N SER A 384 -14.28 14.52 -38.23
CA SER A 384 -14.17 15.46 -37.12
C SER A 384 -15.32 16.49 -37.19
N SER A 385 -15.97 16.73 -36.05
CA SER A 385 -16.77 17.96 -35.87
C SER A 385 -16.21 18.75 -34.69
N SER A 386 -15.58 19.81 -35.06
CA SER A 386 -15.17 20.92 -34.21
C SER A 386 -16.36 21.87 -34.00
N TYR A 387 -16.61 22.24 -32.76
CA TYR A 387 -17.39 23.44 -32.46
C TYR A 387 -16.50 24.50 -31.85
N HIS A 388 -16.24 25.52 -32.64
CA HIS A 388 -15.83 26.85 -32.20
C HIS A 388 -17.03 27.60 -31.64
N SER A 389 -16.88 28.29 -30.52
CA SER A 389 -17.66 29.47 -30.23
C SER A 389 -16.76 30.53 -29.62
N SER A 390 -16.65 31.58 -30.37
CA SER A 390 -15.92 32.80 -30.13
C SER A 390 -16.70 33.79 -29.24
N SER A 391 -15.97 34.34 -28.30
CA SER A 391 -15.89 35.73 -27.83
C SER A 391 -17.06 36.71 -28.03
N SER A 392 -17.35 37.48 -27.00
CA SER A 392 -17.35 38.93 -27.11
C SER A 392 -17.22 39.63 -25.74
N LEU A 393 -16.28 40.55 -25.75
CA LEU A 393 -15.99 41.56 -24.75
C LEU A 393 -17.14 42.56 -24.63
N SER A 394 -17.44 43.02 -23.45
CA SER A 394 -17.81 44.42 -23.25
C SER A 394 -17.41 44.90 -21.85
N ARG A 395 -16.68 45.95 -21.96
CA ARG A 395 -16.05 46.76 -20.92
C ARG A 395 -17.03 47.92 -20.63
N SER A 396 -17.32 48.21 -19.36
CA SER A 396 -17.72 49.56 -18.98
C SER A 396 -17.25 49.88 -17.56
N SER A 397 -16.51 50.94 -17.53
CA SER A 397 -15.92 51.68 -16.43
C SER A 397 -16.90 52.73 -15.90
N SER A 398 -16.88 52.97 -14.59
CA SER A 398 -17.09 54.30 -13.97
C SER A 398 -16.89 54.09 -12.44
N SER A 399 -15.86 54.57 -11.81
CA SER A 399 -15.38 55.86 -11.36
C SER A 399 -16.22 56.52 -10.26
N SER A 400 -15.47 56.86 -9.22
CA SER A 400 -15.58 57.94 -8.24
C SER A 400 -16.45 57.65 -7.00
N SER A 401 -16.10 58.06 -5.80
CA SER A 401 -15.08 58.90 -5.18
C SER A 401 -15.38 58.97 -3.68
N SER A 402 -14.27 58.94 -2.90
CA SER A 402 -13.98 59.75 -1.71
C SER A 402 -15.03 59.99 -0.63
N SER A 403 -14.74 59.72 0.62
CA SER A 403 -14.19 60.74 1.52
C SER A 403 -13.93 60.17 2.94
N ALA A 404 -12.91 60.72 3.50
CA ALA A 404 -12.33 60.48 4.80
C ALA A 404 -13.13 61.14 5.95
N SER A 405 -12.93 60.65 7.17
CA SER A 405 -12.69 61.36 8.45
C SER A 405 -12.76 60.34 9.57
N SER A 406 -11.71 60.02 10.23
CA SER A 406 -10.98 60.61 11.33
C SER A 406 -11.66 60.50 12.71
N VAL A 407 -10.78 60.00 13.62
CA VAL A 407 -10.54 60.40 15.03
C VAL A 407 -11.07 59.50 16.13
N LYS A 408 -10.09 58.88 16.82
CA LYS A 408 -9.88 58.65 18.27
C LYS A 408 -10.98 57.95 19.09
N GLU A 409 -10.68 56.97 19.96
CA GLU A 409 -9.90 57.11 21.20
C GLU A 409 -9.65 55.77 21.88
N GLU A 410 -8.56 55.71 22.60
CA GLU A 410 -8.08 54.62 23.45
C GLU A 410 -9.06 54.14 24.49
N ALA A 411 -9.11 52.84 24.74
CA ALA A 411 -9.45 52.29 26.04
C ALA A 411 -8.61 51.03 26.33
N VAL A 412 -7.68 51.20 27.27
CA VAL A 412 -6.87 50.18 27.89
C VAL A 412 -7.76 49.16 28.62
N ALA A 413 -7.69 47.88 28.26
CA ALA A 413 -8.27 46.78 29.03
C ALA A 413 -7.17 45.83 29.50
N LYS A 414 -7.14 45.62 30.82
CA LYS A 414 -6.23 44.79 31.62
C LYS A 414 -6.18 43.32 31.20
N PRO A 415 -5.07 42.61 31.46
CA PRO A 415 -4.90 41.21 31.08
C PRO A 415 -5.74 40.29 31.97
N VAL A 416 -6.56 39.45 31.32
CA VAL A 416 -7.29 38.35 31.92
C VAL A 416 -6.35 37.17 32.10
N LYS A 417 -6.18 36.76 33.38
CA LYS A 417 -5.40 35.58 33.80
C LYS A 417 -5.96 34.31 33.15
N LYS A 418 -5.13 33.63 32.33
CA LYS A 418 -5.37 32.27 31.87
C LYS A 418 -5.42 31.32 33.07
N LYS A 419 -6.56 30.70 33.32
CA LYS A 419 -6.70 29.54 34.17
C LYS A 419 -6.07 28.33 33.47
N ILE A 420 -4.98 27.83 34.06
CA ILE A 420 -4.31 26.59 33.68
C ILE A 420 -5.17 25.45 34.23
N LEU A 421 -5.71 24.59 33.35
CA LEU A 421 -6.31 23.33 33.75
C LEU A 421 -5.21 22.33 34.09
N PRO A 422 -5.37 21.51 35.15
CA PRO A 422 -4.34 20.55 35.54
C PRO A 422 -4.28 19.39 34.50
N SER A 423 -3.05 19.08 34.08
CA SER A 423 -2.68 17.90 33.34
C SER A 423 -2.83 16.70 34.26
N THR A 424 -3.82 15.85 34.00
CA THR A 424 -3.85 14.50 34.58
C THR A 424 -2.97 13.59 33.77
N GLY A 425 -1.71 13.55 34.16
CA GLY A 425 -0.79 12.49 33.73
C GLY A 425 -1.11 11.20 34.48
N GLU A 426 -1.83 10.30 33.91
CA GLU A 426 -1.91 8.93 34.42
C GLU A 426 -0.63 8.20 34.06
N LYS A 427 0.19 7.98 35.09
CA LYS A 427 1.28 7.01 35.05
C LYS A 427 0.66 5.61 35.08
N MET A 428 0.63 4.93 33.94
CA MET A 428 0.38 3.49 33.89
C MET A 428 1.55 2.76 34.57
N THR A 429 1.31 2.23 35.74
CA THR A 429 2.18 1.26 36.42
C THR A 429 2.10 -0.11 35.71
N PRO A 430 3.24 -0.80 35.52
CA PRO A 430 3.27 -2.12 34.88
C PRO A 430 2.90 -3.19 35.90
N LEU A 431 1.61 -3.57 35.99
CA LEU A 431 1.11 -4.59 36.91
C LEU A 431 0.35 -5.72 36.20
N ILE A 432 0.74 -6.06 34.97
CA ILE A 432 0.08 -7.13 34.20
C ILE A 432 1.02 -8.29 33.82
N TYR A 433 2.31 -8.26 34.17
CA TYR A 433 3.20 -9.39 33.90
C TYR A 433 3.31 -10.45 35.03
N GLY A 434 2.59 -10.28 36.15
CA GLY A 434 2.66 -11.18 37.29
C GLY A 434 1.65 -12.35 37.28
N MET A 435 0.57 -12.30 36.50
CA MET A 435 -0.50 -13.32 36.57
C MET A 435 -0.38 -14.47 35.55
N GLY A 436 0.50 -14.37 34.57
CA GLY A 436 0.70 -15.44 33.57
C GLY A 436 1.56 -16.62 34.07
N LEU A 437 2.43 -16.39 35.03
CA LEU A 437 3.33 -17.45 35.57
C LEU A 437 2.72 -18.29 36.69
N LEU A 438 1.68 -17.82 37.38
CA LEU A 438 1.00 -18.60 38.42
C LEU A 438 0.02 -19.64 37.84
N GLY A 439 -0.51 -19.38 36.63
CA GLY A 439 -1.41 -20.33 35.95
C GLY A 439 -0.71 -21.59 35.45
N CYS A 440 0.54 -21.50 35.04
CA CYS A 440 1.32 -22.66 34.57
C CYS A 440 1.82 -23.57 35.71
N ALA A 441 2.07 -23.03 36.90
CA ALA A 441 2.50 -23.82 38.04
C ALA A 441 1.37 -24.65 38.66
N LEU A 442 0.14 -24.13 38.66
CA LEU A 442 -1.05 -24.87 39.14
C LEU A 442 -1.51 -25.95 38.15
N GLY A 443 -1.33 -25.78 36.85
CA GLY A 443 -1.64 -26.79 35.84
C GLY A 443 -0.75 -28.03 35.93
N LEU A 444 0.51 -27.88 36.30
CA LEU A 444 1.48 -29.00 36.44
C LEU A 444 1.28 -29.80 37.73
N VAL A 445 0.76 -29.20 38.79
CA VAL A 445 0.46 -29.92 40.05
C VAL A 445 -0.81 -30.75 39.91
N ILE A 446 -1.82 -30.30 39.17
CA ILE A 446 -3.07 -31.04 38.95
C ILE A 446 -2.85 -32.24 38.01
N PHE A 447 -1.91 -32.14 37.06
CA PHE A 447 -1.60 -33.24 36.14
C PHE A 447 -0.78 -34.38 36.81
N ARG A 448 0.00 -34.07 37.86
CA ARG A 448 0.74 -35.09 38.64
C ARG A 448 -0.12 -35.81 39.67
N SER A 449 -1.21 -35.21 40.15
CA SER A 449 -2.11 -35.80 41.14
C SER A 449 -3.09 -36.84 40.56
N LYS A 450 -3.32 -36.84 39.22
CA LYS A 450 -4.20 -37.83 38.55
C LYS A 450 -3.50 -39.09 38.04
N LYS A 451 -2.21 -39.27 38.32
CA LYS A 451 -1.44 -40.50 37.92
C LYS A 451 -1.05 -41.41 39.10
N GLN A 452 -1.62 -41.17 40.28
CA GLN A 452 -1.44 -42.00 41.47
C GLN A 452 -2.79 -42.34 42.17
N SER A 453 -3.84 -42.57 41.41
CA SER A 453 -5.05 -43.21 41.91
C SER A 453 -5.55 -44.24 40.91
#